data_95978d0e7a09718658f5a8012b8b907b
#
_entry.id   95978d0e7a09718658f5a8012b8b907b
#
_cell.length_a   1.000
_cell.length_b   1.000
_cell.length_c   1.000
_cell.angle_alpha   90.00
_cell.angle_beta   90.00
_cell.angle_gamma   90.00
#
_symmetry.space_group_name_H-M   'P 1'
#
loop_
_entity.id
_entity.type
_entity.pdbx_description
1 polymer ?
#
loop_
_entity_poly.entity_id
_entity_poly.type
_entity_poly.pdbx_seq_one_letter_code
_entity_poly.pdbx_strand_id
1 'polypeptide(L)'
;MTSSLVGSEMCIRDRFIRVSLFVIALIACIIYLIKKRKLIYSIFFDKEAIKKEYTGKNDIIFLRLANTILVIVAILLILYLKDFVLDMPYIINKQYSYAEGYVTEQSHGGADISSERRSIFLYDKVKDDEIEITVFSRYIDKNTYLKVQYLPHTKYGAIVEIK
;
A
#
# COMPACT_ATOMS: atom_id res chain seq x y z
N MET A 1 24.57 17.27 -10.01
CA MET A 1 23.26 16.70 -10.38
C MET A 1 22.97 15.30 -9.84
N THR A 2 23.88 14.65 -9.11
CA THR A 2 23.74 13.27 -8.61
C THR A 2 23.06 13.13 -7.23
N SER A 3 22.93 14.21 -6.46
CA SER A 3 22.34 14.16 -5.10
C SER A 3 20.83 13.95 -5.06
N SER A 4 20.10 14.34 -6.10
CA SER A 4 18.63 14.19 -6.19
C SER A 4 18.21 12.73 -6.42
N LEU A 5 18.96 11.98 -7.23
CA LEU A 5 18.67 10.56 -7.52
C LEU A 5 18.86 9.67 -6.29
N VAL A 6 19.91 9.89 -5.51
CA VAL A 6 20.19 9.12 -4.29
C VAL A 6 19.11 9.34 -3.24
N GLY A 7 18.60 10.56 -3.13
CA GLY A 7 17.48 10.86 -2.22
C GLY A 7 16.15 10.19 -2.61
N SER A 8 15.88 10.07 -3.92
CA SER A 8 14.66 9.45 -4.43
C SER A 8 14.62 7.94 -4.23
N GLU A 9 15.72 7.24 -4.52
CA GLU A 9 15.84 5.79 -4.29
C GLU A 9 15.71 5.44 -2.81
N MET A 10 16.33 6.24 -1.93
CA MET A 10 16.25 6.06 -0.49
C MET A 10 14.81 6.20 0.02
N CYS A 11 14.06 7.16 -0.50
CA CYS A 11 12.66 7.39 -0.13
C CYS A 11 11.75 6.22 -0.51
N ILE A 12 11.89 5.66 -1.72
CA ILE A 12 11.12 4.52 -2.20
C ILE A 12 11.44 3.28 -1.34
N ARG A 13 12.72 3.00 -1.12
CA ARG A 13 13.19 1.84 -0.35
C ARG A 13 12.76 1.89 1.12
N ASP A 14 12.90 3.03 1.79
CA ASP A 14 12.49 3.18 3.19
C ASP A 14 10.99 2.95 3.38
N ARG A 15 10.20 3.43 2.44
CA ARG A 15 8.75 3.25 2.46
C ARG A 15 8.39 1.79 2.27
N PHE A 16 9.05 1.12 1.33
CA PHE A 16 8.88 -0.31 1.08
C PHE A 16 9.19 -1.13 2.34
N ILE A 17 10.30 -0.85 3.03
CA ILE A 17 10.67 -1.54 4.28
C ILE A 17 9.61 -1.34 5.36
N ARG A 18 9.11 -0.11 5.57
CA ARG A 18 8.07 0.16 6.59
C ARG A 18 6.78 -0.60 6.31
N VAL A 19 6.34 -0.61 5.06
CA VAL A 19 5.12 -1.34 4.66
C VAL A 19 5.33 -2.85 4.81
N SER A 20 6.52 -3.39 4.44
CA SER A 20 6.86 -4.80 4.64
C SER A 20 6.79 -5.20 6.10
N LEU A 21 7.38 -4.42 6.99
CA LEU A 21 7.36 -4.68 8.43
C LEU A 21 5.94 -4.68 9.00
N PHE A 22 5.12 -3.72 8.57
CA PHE A 22 3.72 -3.64 8.98
C PHE A 22 2.92 -4.88 8.52
N VAL A 23 3.12 -5.31 7.30
CA VAL A 23 2.46 -6.51 6.74
C VAL A 23 2.91 -7.77 7.47
N ILE A 24 4.20 -7.93 7.73
CA ILE A 24 4.73 -9.07 8.49
C ILE A 24 4.14 -9.10 9.90
N ALA A 25 4.05 -7.94 10.57
CA ALA A 25 3.43 -7.84 11.89
C ALA A 25 1.94 -8.22 11.87
N LEU A 26 1.20 -7.79 10.85
CA LEU A 26 -0.21 -8.15 10.65
C LEU A 26 -0.38 -9.67 10.42
N ILE A 27 0.44 -10.27 9.55
CA ILE A 27 0.42 -11.71 9.30
C ILE A 27 0.73 -12.48 10.60
N ALA A 28 1.74 -12.06 11.35
CA ALA A 28 2.10 -12.67 12.63
C ALA A 28 0.94 -12.55 13.64
N CYS A 29 0.24 -11.43 13.68
CA CYS A 29 -0.93 -11.22 14.53
C CYS A 29 -2.08 -12.16 14.13
N ILE A 30 -2.37 -12.29 12.83
CA ILE A 30 -3.39 -13.21 12.31
C ILE A 30 -3.05 -14.66 12.67
N ILE A 31 -1.80 -15.09 12.44
CA ILE A 31 -1.34 -16.45 12.81
C ILE A 31 -1.46 -16.68 14.31
N TYR A 32 -1.11 -15.70 15.13
CA TYR A 32 -1.25 -15.78 16.58
C TYR A 32 -2.71 -15.96 17.01
N LEU A 33 -3.66 -15.21 16.41
CA LEU A 33 -5.09 -15.32 16.68
C LEU A 33 -5.63 -16.70 16.26
N ILE A 34 -5.20 -17.21 15.12
CA ILE A 34 -5.56 -18.55 14.63
C ILE A 34 -5.02 -19.63 15.59
N LYS A 35 -3.74 -19.55 15.98
CA LYS A 35 -3.09 -20.52 16.88
C LYS A 35 -3.74 -20.57 18.27
N LYS A 36 -4.17 -19.43 18.79
CA LYS A 36 -4.86 -19.35 20.10
C LYS A 36 -6.32 -19.84 20.04
N ARG A 37 -6.81 -20.32 18.90
CA ARG A 37 -8.15 -20.90 18.70
C ARG A 37 -9.31 -19.97 19.08
N LYS A 38 -9.05 -18.67 19.27
CA LYS A 38 -10.08 -17.76 19.80
C LYS A 38 -11.01 -17.21 18.74
N LEU A 39 -10.66 -17.21 17.46
CA LEU A 39 -11.47 -16.58 16.44
C LEU A 39 -11.90 -17.48 15.26
N ILE A 40 -11.03 -18.19 14.58
CA ILE A 40 -11.39 -18.85 13.32
C ILE A 40 -11.70 -20.34 13.49
N TYR A 41 -10.97 -21.02 14.36
CA TYR A 41 -11.05 -22.48 14.48
C TYR A 41 -12.40 -22.97 15.03
N SER A 42 -12.98 -22.26 16.00
CA SER A 42 -14.25 -22.65 16.62
C SER A 42 -15.46 -22.57 15.67
N ILE A 43 -15.43 -21.69 14.66
CA ILE A 43 -16.56 -21.49 13.75
C ILE A 43 -16.64 -22.58 12.66
N PHE A 44 -15.49 -23.03 12.17
CA PHE A 44 -15.46 -24.00 11.07
C PHE A 44 -15.42 -25.46 11.52
N PHE A 45 -14.90 -25.74 12.72
CA PHE A 45 -14.57 -27.09 13.13
C PHE A 45 -15.27 -27.60 14.40
N ASP A 46 -15.79 -26.73 15.26
CA ASP A 46 -16.36 -27.23 16.53
C ASP A 46 -17.55 -26.37 17.04
N LYS A 47 -18.74 -26.74 16.60
CA LYS A 47 -19.99 -26.10 17.04
C LYS A 47 -20.30 -26.32 18.54
N GLU A 48 -19.77 -27.39 19.14
CA GLU A 48 -20.02 -27.73 20.55
C GLU A 48 -19.11 -26.95 21.51
N ALA A 49 -17.85 -26.68 21.10
CA ALA A 49 -16.92 -25.87 21.88
C ALA A 49 -17.40 -24.42 22.02
N ILE A 50 -18.01 -23.86 20.95
CA ILE A 50 -18.59 -22.52 20.97
C ILE A 50 -19.74 -22.44 21.97
N LYS A 51 -20.57 -23.48 22.01
CA LYS A 51 -21.77 -23.51 22.85
C LYS A 51 -21.45 -23.62 24.35
N LYS A 52 -20.25 -24.13 24.68
CA LYS A 52 -19.76 -24.33 26.05
C LYS A 52 -19.08 -23.09 26.63
N GLU A 53 -18.42 -22.28 25.79
CA GLU A 53 -17.65 -21.11 26.22
C GLU A 53 -18.46 -19.78 26.11
N TYR A 54 -19.44 -19.72 25.17
CA TYR A 54 -20.25 -18.53 24.92
C TYR A 54 -21.73 -18.84 25.14
N THR A 55 -22.27 -18.45 26.31
CA THR A 55 -23.65 -18.77 26.73
C THR A 55 -24.67 -17.77 26.19
N GLY A 56 -24.26 -16.64 25.64
CA GLY A 56 -25.11 -15.55 25.14
C GLY A 56 -25.33 -15.59 23.63
N LYS A 57 -26.58 -15.41 23.20
CA LYS A 57 -26.93 -15.31 21.76
C LYS A 57 -26.20 -14.15 21.07
N ASN A 58 -25.99 -13.06 21.80
CA ASN A 58 -25.29 -11.86 21.32
C ASN A 58 -23.79 -12.09 21.15
N ASP A 59 -23.16 -12.91 21.99
CA ASP A 59 -21.72 -13.22 21.91
C ASP A 59 -21.41 -14.03 20.66
N ILE A 60 -22.29 -14.95 20.29
CA ILE A 60 -22.15 -15.75 19.05
C ILE A 60 -22.28 -14.88 17.81
N ILE A 61 -23.20 -13.91 17.82
CA ILE A 61 -23.38 -12.97 16.71
C ILE A 61 -22.14 -12.08 16.58
N PHE A 62 -21.63 -11.54 17.68
CA PHE A 62 -20.43 -10.73 17.71
C PHE A 62 -19.20 -11.50 17.20
N LEU A 63 -19.04 -12.75 17.62
CA LEU A 63 -17.95 -13.62 17.18
C LEU A 63 -18.01 -13.88 15.66
N ARG A 64 -19.19 -14.14 15.12
CA ARG A 64 -19.38 -14.31 13.67
C ARG A 64 -19.05 -13.04 12.90
N LEU A 65 -19.50 -11.88 13.38
CA LEU A 65 -19.20 -10.60 12.76
C LEU A 65 -17.70 -10.32 12.75
N ALA A 66 -17.02 -10.51 13.88
CA ALA A 66 -15.59 -10.31 14.00
C ALA A 66 -14.79 -11.21 13.05
N ASN A 67 -15.20 -12.48 12.89
CA ASN A 67 -14.56 -13.40 11.95
C ASN A 67 -14.79 -13.00 10.48
N THR A 68 -16.01 -12.57 10.14
CA THR A 68 -16.31 -12.09 8.80
C THR A 68 -15.43 -10.88 8.44
N ILE A 69 -15.31 -9.93 9.35
CA ILE A 69 -14.43 -8.76 9.18
C ILE A 69 -12.97 -9.21 9.00
N LEU A 70 -12.50 -10.15 9.80
CA LEU A 70 -11.13 -10.64 9.73
C LEU A 70 -10.83 -11.34 8.39
N VAL A 71 -11.78 -12.11 7.86
CA VAL A 71 -11.65 -12.74 6.52
C VAL A 71 -11.60 -11.66 5.42
N ILE A 72 -12.46 -10.65 5.50
CA ILE A 72 -12.45 -9.54 4.54
C ILE A 72 -11.09 -8.80 4.57
N VAL A 73 -10.61 -8.48 5.77
CA VAL A 73 -9.29 -7.84 5.95
C VAL A 73 -8.17 -8.70 5.40
N ALA A 74 -8.20 -10.02 5.61
CA ALA A 74 -7.21 -10.94 5.07
C ALA A 74 -7.22 -10.96 3.54
N ILE A 75 -8.39 -10.97 2.91
CA ILE A 75 -8.51 -10.91 1.45
C ILE A 75 -7.95 -9.59 0.90
N LEU A 76 -8.33 -8.45 1.49
CA LEU A 76 -7.82 -7.14 1.10
C LEU A 76 -6.30 -7.05 1.25
N LEU A 77 -5.75 -7.65 2.29
CA LEU A 77 -4.32 -7.72 2.54
C LEU A 77 -3.59 -8.54 1.45
N ILE A 78 -4.15 -9.67 1.04
CA ILE A 78 -3.59 -10.51 -0.02
C ILE A 78 -3.59 -9.75 -1.36
N LEU A 79 -4.69 -9.06 -1.68
CA LEU A 79 -4.78 -8.24 -2.90
C LEU A 79 -3.74 -7.10 -2.90
N TYR A 80 -3.57 -6.42 -1.78
CA TYR A 80 -2.57 -5.37 -1.63
C TYR A 80 -1.13 -5.90 -1.71
N LEU A 81 -0.87 -7.07 -1.12
CA LEU A 81 0.43 -7.72 -1.14
C LEU A 81 0.88 -8.15 -2.52
N LYS A 82 -0.04 -8.48 -3.41
CA LYS A 82 0.28 -8.91 -4.77
C LYS A 82 1.18 -7.89 -5.48
N ASP A 83 0.74 -6.63 -5.56
CA ASP A 83 1.47 -5.58 -6.26
C ASP A 83 2.80 -5.27 -5.57
N PHE A 84 2.81 -5.38 -4.25
CA PHE A 84 3.99 -5.19 -3.43
C PHE A 84 5.06 -6.27 -3.68
N VAL A 85 4.65 -7.54 -3.75
CA VAL A 85 5.55 -8.66 -4.04
C VAL A 85 6.08 -8.58 -5.48
N LEU A 86 5.26 -8.14 -6.42
CA LEU A 86 5.66 -7.94 -7.82
C LEU A 86 6.68 -6.81 -7.98
N ASP A 87 6.67 -5.81 -7.11
CA ASP A 87 7.65 -4.71 -7.13
C ASP A 87 8.99 -5.05 -6.43
N MET A 88 9.04 -6.14 -5.65
CA MET A 88 10.24 -6.55 -4.91
C MET A 88 11.49 -6.71 -5.80
N PRO A 89 11.44 -7.44 -6.93
CA PRO A 89 12.59 -7.58 -7.81
C PRO A 89 13.06 -6.25 -8.41
N TYR A 90 12.16 -5.32 -8.69
CA TYR A 90 12.50 -4.00 -9.22
C TYR A 90 13.29 -3.16 -8.21
N ILE A 91 12.95 -3.27 -6.93
CA ILE A 91 13.67 -2.58 -5.85
C ILE A 91 15.05 -3.19 -5.62
N ILE A 92 15.13 -4.53 -5.60
CA ILE A 92 16.40 -5.25 -5.38
C ILE A 92 17.39 -4.97 -6.52
N ASN A 93 16.91 -5.01 -7.76
CA ASN A 93 17.72 -4.82 -8.96
C ASN A 93 17.86 -3.33 -9.34
N LYS A 94 17.23 -2.41 -8.58
CA LYS A 94 17.20 -0.96 -8.88
C LYS A 94 16.66 -0.63 -10.28
N GLN A 95 15.74 -1.44 -10.77
CA GLN A 95 15.11 -1.31 -12.09
C GLN A 95 13.78 -0.56 -11.96
N TYR A 96 13.86 0.74 -11.84
CA TYR A 96 12.67 1.59 -11.75
C TYR A 96 12.14 1.98 -13.12
N SER A 97 10.85 2.21 -13.21
CA SER A 97 10.23 2.82 -14.38
C SER A 97 10.32 4.34 -14.30
N TYR A 98 10.36 4.99 -15.45
CA TYR A 98 10.40 6.44 -15.56
C TYR A 98 9.18 6.92 -16.35
N ALA A 99 8.62 8.05 -15.94
CA ALA A 99 7.62 8.80 -16.67
C ALA A 99 8.03 10.27 -16.72
N GLU A 100 7.81 10.89 -17.87
CA GLU A 100 8.20 12.27 -18.12
C GLU A 100 7.10 13.00 -18.91
N GLY A 101 6.57 14.07 -18.32
CA GLY A 101 5.48 14.81 -18.95
C GLY A 101 4.87 15.89 -18.09
N TYR A 102 3.64 16.26 -18.42
CA TYR A 102 2.90 17.31 -17.72
C TYR A 102 1.86 16.71 -16.78
N VAL A 103 1.69 17.35 -15.63
CA VAL A 103 0.64 17.04 -14.68
C VAL A 103 -0.70 17.49 -15.26
N THR A 104 -1.63 16.56 -15.44
CA THR A 104 -2.95 16.80 -16.06
C THR A 104 -3.96 17.38 -15.10
N GLU A 105 -3.86 16.98 -13.82
CA GLU A 105 -4.73 17.45 -12.76
C GLU A 105 -3.92 17.91 -11.56
N GLN A 106 -4.51 18.75 -10.71
CA GLN A 106 -3.89 19.15 -9.46
C GLN A 106 -3.61 17.93 -8.58
N SER A 107 -2.48 17.95 -7.87
CA SER A 107 -2.11 16.85 -6.96
C SER A 107 -3.15 16.68 -5.84
N HIS A 108 -3.61 15.45 -5.63
CA HIS A 108 -4.59 15.12 -4.60
C HIS A 108 -3.93 14.56 -3.33
N GLY A 109 -4.54 14.88 -2.18
CA GLY A 109 -4.09 14.41 -0.86
C GLY A 109 -3.06 15.33 -0.18
N GLY A 110 -3.03 15.27 1.16
CA GLY A 110 -2.15 16.07 2.00
C GLY A 110 -2.58 17.53 2.20
N ALA A 111 -1.98 18.21 3.18
CA ALA A 111 -2.15 19.64 3.40
C ALA A 111 -1.24 20.44 2.45
N ASP A 112 -1.67 21.64 2.03
CA ASP A 112 -1.00 22.40 0.96
C ASP A 112 0.45 22.80 1.26
N ILE A 113 0.84 22.85 2.54
CA ILE A 113 2.11 23.43 2.98
C ILE A 113 3.16 22.34 3.29
N SER A 114 2.75 21.11 3.58
CA SER A 114 3.67 20.03 3.99
C SER A 114 4.03 19.07 2.86
N SER A 115 5.23 18.48 2.95
CA SER A 115 5.58 17.36 2.08
C SER A 115 4.85 16.12 2.57
N GLU A 116 3.81 15.72 1.85
CA GLU A 116 2.95 14.60 2.19
C GLU A 116 2.78 13.66 1.00
N ARG A 117 2.10 12.54 1.26
CA ARG A 117 1.74 11.60 0.20
C ARG A 117 0.66 12.19 -0.68
N ARG A 118 0.94 12.28 -1.98
CA ARG A 118 0.04 12.84 -2.99
C ARG A 118 -0.07 11.92 -4.19
N SER A 119 -1.26 11.82 -4.75
CA SER A 119 -1.46 11.25 -6.08
C SER A 119 -1.33 12.36 -7.11
N ILE A 120 -0.56 12.10 -8.16
CA ILE A 120 -0.41 12.97 -9.33
C ILE A 120 -0.82 12.18 -10.57
N PHE A 121 -1.54 12.84 -11.46
CA PHE A 121 -1.86 12.33 -12.78
C PHE A 121 -0.89 12.97 -13.78
N LEU A 122 -0.05 12.15 -14.39
CA LEU A 122 1.01 12.57 -15.30
C LEU A 122 0.73 12.02 -16.70
N TYR A 123 0.66 12.89 -17.69
CA TYR A 123 0.63 12.48 -19.08
C TYR A 123 2.06 12.15 -19.54
N ASP A 124 2.36 10.87 -19.69
CA ASP A 124 3.68 10.38 -20.11
C ASP A 124 3.82 10.53 -21.64
N LYS A 125 4.66 11.45 -22.06
CA LYS A 125 4.94 11.70 -23.49
C LYS A 125 5.55 10.53 -24.24
N VAL A 126 6.23 9.62 -23.53
CA VAL A 126 6.91 8.48 -24.14
C VAL A 126 5.92 7.36 -24.41
N LYS A 127 4.98 7.15 -23.50
CA LYS A 127 3.97 6.08 -23.59
C LYS A 127 2.66 6.52 -24.21
N ASP A 128 2.49 7.83 -24.39
CA ASP A 128 1.25 8.48 -24.86
C ASP A 128 0.03 8.07 -24.03
N ASP A 129 0.20 8.01 -22.70
CA ASP A 129 -0.80 7.55 -21.76
C ASP A 129 -0.76 8.36 -20.46
N GLU A 130 -1.88 8.42 -19.75
CA GLU A 130 -1.99 9.06 -18.46
C GLU A 130 -1.72 8.04 -17.34
N ILE A 131 -0.81 8.38 -16.46
CA ILE A 131 -0.38 7.50 -15.37
C ILE A 131 -0.63 8.19 -14.03
N GLU A 132 -1.38 7.52 -13.13
CA GLU A 132 -1.47 7.93 -11.74
C GLU A 132 -0.26 7.41 -10.96
N ILE A 133 0.47 8.31 -10.31
CA ILE A 133 1.66 8.00 -9.51
C ILE A 133 1.50 8.61 -8.12
N THR A 134 1.78 7.82 -7.09
CA THR A 134 1.81 8.31 -5.72
C THR A 134 3.23 8.75 -5.35
N VAL A 135 3.40 10.02 -5.07
CA VAL A 135 4.69 10.63 -4.68
C VAL A 135 4.63 11.23 -3.27
N PHE A 136 5.79 11.49 -2.70
CA PHE A 136 5.91 12.27 -1.46
C PHE A 136 6.50 13.63 -1.80
N SER A 137 5.64 14.64 -1.86
CA SER A 137 6.03 15.99 -2.29
C SER A 137 5.18 17.06 -1.64
N ARG A 138 5.58 18.32 -1.85
CA ARG A 138 4.70 19.47 -1.67
C ARG A 138 3.61 19.47 -2.73
N TYR A 139 2.67 20.40 -2.61
CA TYR A 139 1.65 20.60 -3.62
C TYR A 139 2.25 20.83 -5.01
N ILE A 140 1.63 20.24 -6.01
CA ILE A 140 2.07 20.33 -7.41
C ILE A 140 0.90 20.83 -8.24
N ASP A 141 1.14 21.90 -8.96
CA ASP A 141 0.14 22.51 -9.81
C ASP A 141 -0.06 21.75 -11.12
N LYS A 142 -1.25 21.89 -11.67
CA LYS A 142 -1.57 21.46 -13.03
C LYS A 142 -0.61 22.10 -14.03
N ASN A 143 -0.29 21.39 -15.11
CA ASN A 143 0.65 21.77 -16.17
C ASN A 143 2.13 21.88 -15.72
N THR A 144 2.47 21.51 -14.51
CA THR A 144 3.88 21.38 -14.09
C THR A 144 4.52 20.21 -14.84
N TYR A 145 5.69 20.48 -15.42
CA TYR A 145 6.46 19.42 -16.07
C TYR A 145 7.28 18.65 -15.04
N LEU A 146 7.11 17.33 -15.01
CA LEU A 146 7.76 16.44 -14.06
C LEU A 146 8.49 15.31 -14.77
N LYS A 147 9.59 14.91 -14.17
CA LYS A 147 10.23 13.61 -14.40
C LYS A 147 10.16 12.81 -13.12
N VAL A 148 9.50 11.66 -13.19
CA VAL A 148 9.21 10.81 -12.02
C VAL A 148 9.79 9.43 -12.25
N GLN A 149 10.42 8.89 -11.21
CA GLN A 149 10.86 7.51 -11.12
C GLN A 149 9.86 6.76 -10.26
N TYR A 150 9.35 5.62 -10.72
CA TYR A 150 8.27 4.90 -10.00
C TYR A 150 8.37 3.39 -10.12
N LEU A 151 7.67 2.68 -9.22
CA LEU A 151 7.51 1.24 -9.24
C LEU A 151 6.35 0.84 -10.16
N PRO A 152 6.51 -0.16 -11.03
CA PRO A 152 5.54 -0.42 -12.09
C PRO A 152 4.18 -0.91 -11.60
N HIS A 153 4.11 -1.64 -10.47
CA HIS A 153 2.86 -2.21 -9.97
C HIS A 153 2.19 -1.34 -8.91
N THR A 154 2.90 -0.98 -7.85
CA THR A 154 2.35 -0.14 -6.77
C THR A 154 2.20 1.32 -7.13
N LYS A 155 2.81 1.77 -8.24
CA LYS A 155 2.84 3.18 -8.68
C LYS A 155 3.41 4.15 -7.63
N TYR A 156 4.19 3.65 -6.68
CA TYR A 156 4.93 4.52 -5.77
C TYR A 156 6.14 5.10 -6.48
N GLY A 157 6.26 6.42 -6.43
CA GLY A 157 7.33 7.14 -7.14
C GLY A 157 7.99 8.22 -6.31
N ALA A 158 9.07 8.73 -6.88
CA ALA A 158 9.78 9.90 -6.39
C ALA A 158 10.05 10.84 -7.56
N ILE A 159 9.90 12.13 -7.31
CA ILE A 159 10.14 13.17 -8.30
C ILE A 159 11.64 13.34 -8.45
N VAL A 160 12.13 13.20 -9.67
CA VAL A 160 13.54 13.36 -10.02
C VAL A 160 13.83 14.80 -10.44
N GLU A 161 12.90 15.40 -11.19
CA GLU A 161 13.05 16.76 -11.73
C GLU A 161 11.68 17.46 -11.81
N ILE A 162 11.66 18.76 -11.52
CA ILE A 162 10.51 19.66 -11.67
C ILE A 162 10.96 20.81 -12.55
N LYS A 163 10.21 21.14 -13.60
CA LYS A 163 10.44 22.29 -14.49
C LYS A 163 9.21 23.16 -14.61
#